data_603be7748f2f69d2943e21f3e88d40b4
#
_entry.id   603be7748f2f69d2943e21f3e88d40b4
#
_cell.length_a   1.000
_cell.length_b   1.000
_cell.length_c   1.000
_cell.angle_alpha   90.00
_cell.angle_beta   90.00
_cell.angle_gamma   90.00
#
_symmetry.space_group_name_H-M   'P 1'
#
loop_
_entity.id
_entity.type
_entity.pdbx_description
1 polymer ?
#
loop_
_entity_poly.entity_id
_entity_poly.type
_entity_poly.pdbx_seq_one_letter_code
_entity_poly.pdbx_strand_id
1 'polypeptide(L)'
;MKIIDAINRVDALKFNTYSNGEKVEWLSQLDNSIKNLIIDTHEGGEDVVFNGYDDTTDMNTVLLVPAPFDQVYLRWLESQIDYHNGEFDKFNASIIMYNTAFDAYANFYKRNHMPRSRGNRFIF
;
A
#
# COMPACT_ATOMS: atom_id res chain seq x y z
N MET A 1 0.72 4.50 -10.10
CA MET A 1 0.16 5.71 -9.43
C MET A 1 1.26 6.44 -8.71
N LYS A 2 1.29 7.73 -8.84
CA LYS A 2 2.27 8.58 -8.12
C LYS A 2 1.71 8.97 -6.76
N ILE A 3 2.59 9.36 -5.85
CA ILE A 3 2.15 9.84 -4.53
C ILE A 3 1.11 10.95 -4.66
N ILE A 4 1.40 11.95 -5.52
CA ILE A 4 0.48 13.08 -5.68
C ILE A 4 -0.87 12.65 -6.25
N ASP A 5 -0.90 11.65 -7.12
CA ASP A 5 -2.15 11.15 -7.69
C ASP A 5 -3.03 10.51 -6.60
N ALA A 6 -2.44 9.72 -5.72
CA ALA A 6 -3.17 9.08 -4.63
C ALA A 6 -3.76 10.14 -3.68
N ILE A 7 -2.97 11.14 -3.32
CA ILE A 7 -3.41 12.21 -2.43
C ILE A 7 -4.54 13.01 -3.06
N ASN A 8 -4.38 13.43 -4.30
CA ASN A 8 -5.41 14.22 -4.99
C ASN A 8 -6.71 13.44 -5.15
N ARG A 9 -6.61 12.16 -5.43
CA ARG A 9 -7.81 11.33 -5.61
C ARG A 9 -8.56 11.12 -4.30
N VAL A 10 -7.86 10.84 -3.21
CA VAL A 10 -8.54 10.66 -1.92
C VAL A 10 -9.15 11.98 -1.44
N ASP A 11 -8.49 13.09 -1.68
CA ASP A 11 -9.02 14.40 -1.31
C ASP A 11 -10.29 14.75 -2.09
N ALA A 12 -10.40 14.29 -3.33
CA ALA A 12 -11.60 14.48 -4.13
C ALA A 12 -12.75 13.57 -3.70
N LEU A 13 -12.43 12.39 -3.17
CA LEU A 13 -13.43 11.39 -2.77
C LEU A 13 -13.92 11.56 -1.34
N LYS A 14 -13.07 12.08 -0.45
CA LYS A 14 -13.39 12.15 0.97
C LYS A 14 -12.83 13.45 1.56
N PHE A 15 -13.73 14.30 2.04
CA PHE A 15 -13.32 15.55 2.67
C PHE A 15 -12.49 15.26 3.92
N ASN A 16 -11.36 15.96 4.04
CA ASN A 16 -10.47 15.84 5.20
C ASN A 16 -9.58 17.08 5.29
N THR A 17 -8.98 17.28 6.46
CA THR A 17 -8.07 18.39 6.72
C THR A 17 -6.64 17.92 7.05
N TYR A 18 -6.35 16.64 6.81
CA TYR A 18 -5.02 16.12 7.07
C TYR A 18 -4.02 16.64 6.05
N SER A 19 -2.79 16.87 6.51
CA SER A 19 -1.73 17.41 5.66
C SER A 19 -1.25 16.37 4.64
N ASN A 20 -0.61 16.86 3.58
CA ASN A 20 0.04 15.97 2.62
C ASN A 20 1.15 15.15 3.28
N GLY A 21 1.87 15.73 4.24
CA GLY A 21 2.90 15.02 4.99
C GLY A 21 2.36 13.80 5.73
N GLU A 22 1.21 13.93 6.37
CA GLU A 22 0.58 12.80 7.04
C GLU A 22 0.16 11.71 6.05
N LYS A 23 -0.40 12.11 4.91
CA LYS A 23 -0.80 11.15 3.87
C LYS A 23 0.40 10.44 3.26
N VAL A 24 1.50 11.15 3.06
CA VAL A 24 2.76 10.54 2.60
C VAL A 24 3.25 9.51 3.60
N GLU A 25 3.17 9.80 4.89
CA GLU A 25 3.55 8.84 5.93
C GLU A 25 2.66 7.59 5.89
N TRP A 26 1.36 7.76 5.73
CA TRP A 26 0.43 6.62 5.60
C TRP A 26 0.74 5.77 4.36
N LEU A 27 1.08 6.40 3.24
CA LEU A 27 1.50 5.69 2.03
C LEU A 27 2.82 4.94 2.25
N SER A 28 3.74 5.54 2.99
CA SER A 28 5.00 4.90 3.35
C SER A 28 4.76 3.63 4.19
N GLN A 29 3.86 3.70 5.15
CA GLN A 29 3.50 2.54 5.98
C GLN A 29 2.96 1.40 5.13
N LEU A 30 2.09 1.70 4.17
CA LEU A 30 1.53 0.68 3.30
C LEU A 30 2.60 0.06 2.40
N ASP A 31 3.40 0.87 1.72
CA ASP A 31 4.43 0.32 0.83
C ASP A 31 5.52 -0.43 1.61
N ASN A 32 5.78 -0.05 2.84
CA ASN A 32 6.66 -0.80 3.73
C ASN A 32 6.10 -2.20 4.00
N SER A 33 4.80 -2.28 4.29
CA SER A 33 4.13 -3.56 4.49
C SER A 33 4.16 -4.42 3.23
N ILE A 34 3.90 -3.81 2.08
CA ILE A 34 3.93 -4.51 0.79
C ILE A 34 5.34 -5.05 0.52
N LYS A 35 6.37 -4.24 0.72
CA LYS A 35 7.76 -4.67 0.53
C LYS A 35 8.08 -5.86 1.43
N ASN A 36 7.75 -5.77 2.71
CA ASN A 36 8.11 -6.80 3.69
C ASN A 36 7.26 -8.06 3.59
N LEU A 37 5.97 -7.93 3.33
CA LEU A 37 5.04 -9.06 3.41
C LEU A 37 4.82 -9.75 2.07
N ILE A 38 5.02 -9.05 0.97
CA ILE A 38 4.73 -9.57 -0.37
C ILE A 38 6.01 -9.67 -1.19
N ILE A 39 6.69 -8.56 -1.42
CA ILE A 39 7.81 -8.49 -2.36
C ILE A 39 9.00 -9.29 -1.85
N ASP A 40 9.41 -9.09 -0.61
CA ASP A 40 10.60 -9.73 -0.05
C ASP A 40 10.41 -11.22 0.22
N THR A 41 9.16 -11.71 0.25
CA THR A 41 8.89 -13.13 0.44
C THR A 41 8.89 -13.92 -0.87
N HIS A 42 9.14 -13.26 -1.99
CA HIS A 42 9.14 -13.87 -3.32
C HIS A 42 10.44 -13.54 -4.05
N GLU A 43 10.77 -14.38 -5.02
CA GLU A 43 11.96 -14.18 -5.85
C GLU A 43 11.88 -12.86 -6.61
N GLY A 44 13.02 -12.18 -6.76
CA GLY A 44 13.12 -10.88 -7.41
C GLY A 44 12.90 -9.71 -6.48
N GLY A 45 12.51 -9.95 -5.23
CA GLY A 45 12.26 -8.89 -4.26
C GLY A 45 13.48 -8.05 -3.94
N GLU A 46 14.66 -8.64 -3.99
CA GLU A 46 15.92 -7.93 -3.76
C GLU A 46 16.22 -6.88 -4.84
N ASP A 47 15.60 -6.97 -6.00
CA ASP A 47 15.77 -5.99 -7.08
C ASP A 47 14.88 -4.77 -6.89
N VAL A 48 13.93 -4.83 -5.96
CA VAL A 48 13.03 -3.73 -5.66
C VAL A 48 13.60 -2.93 -4.49
N VAL A 49 13.98 -1.68 -4.76
CA VAL A 49 14.53 -0.79 -3.74
C VAL A 49 13.42 0.07 -3.16
N PHE A 50 13.26 0.04 -1.84
CA PHE A 50 12.30 0.89 -1.14
C PHE A 50 12.87 1.31 0.20
N ASN A 51 13.00 2.62 0.40
CA ASN A 51 13.58 3.21 1.60
C ASN A 51 12.58 4.07 2.38
N GLY A 52 11.30 3.94 2.08
CA GLY A 52 10.27 4.76 2.71
C GLY A 52 10.05 6.07 1.98
N TYR A 53 8.98 6.75 2.38
CA TYR A 53 8.67 8.11 1.91
C TYR A 53 8.60 9.04 3.11
N ASP A 54 8.98 10.29 2.90
CA ASP A 54 8.88 11.33 3.91
C ASP A 54 8.47 12.66 3.26
N ASP A 55 8.49 13.74 4.02
CA ASP A 55 8.09 15.06 3.53
C ASP A 55 9.08 15.66 2.52
N THR A 56 10.26 15.05 2.38
CA THR A 56 11.25 15.46 1.37
C THR A 56 11.17 14.62 0.09
N THR A 57 10.35 13.56 0.08
CA THR A 57 10.20 12.70 -1.08
C THR A 57 9.51 13.46 -2.21
N ASP A 58 10.00 13.27 -3.43
CA ASP A 58 9.37 13.86 -4.62
C ASP A 58 7.95 13.30 -4.76
N MET A 59 6.96 14.19 -4.82
CA MET A 59 5.55 13.81 -4.94
C MET A 59 5.22 13.11 -6.26
N ASN A 60 6.10 13.18 -7.24
CA ASN A 60 5.97 12.43 -8.48
C ASN A 60 6.55 11.01 -8.39
N THR A 61 7.02 10.60 -7.22
CA THR A 61 7.50 9.24 -7.00
C THR A 61 6.38 8.24 -7.26
N VAL A 62 6.70 7.20 -8.03
CA VAL A 62 5.75 6.14 -8.35
C VAL A 62 5.69 5.14 -7.20
N LEU A 63 4.48 4.82 -6.76
CA LEU A 63 4.24 3.86 -5.69
C LEU A 63 4.50 2.43 -6.18
N LEU A 64 4.72 1.50 -5.24
CA LEU A 64 5.17 0.14 -5.56
C LEU A 64 4.15 -0.70 -6.32
N VAL A 65 2.87 -0.55 -5.99
CA VAL A 65 1.81 -1.38 -6.58
C VAL A 65 1.40 -0.82 -7.93
N PRO A 66 1.52 -1.60 -9.01
CA PRO A 66 1.15 -1.13 -10.34
C PRO A 66 -0.36 -1.22 -10.58
N ALA A 67 -0.82 -0.51 -11.62
CA ALA A 67 -2.18 -0.68 -12.10
C ALA A 67 -2.39 -2.12 -12.60
N PRO A 68 -3.56 -2.70 -12.49
CA PRO A 68 -4.82 -2.13 -11.97
C PRO A 68 -4.98 -2.26 -10.46
N PHE A 69 -3.95 -2.68 -9.73
CA PHE A 69 -4.03 -2.96 -8.29
C PHE A 69 -3.74 -1.73 -7.42
N ASP A 70 -3.42 -0.60 -8.02
CA ASP A 70 -3.04 0.63 -7.31
C ASP A 70 -4.21 1.30 -6.57
N GLN A 71 -5.44 0.81 -6.75
CA GLN A 71 -6.58 1.26 -5.95
C GLN A 71 -6.39 0.96 -4.45
N VAL A 72 -5.50 0.06 -4.11
CA VAL A 72 -5.17 -0.24 -2.71
C VAL A 72 -4.74 1.02 -1.95
N TYR A 73 -4.07 1.94 -2.61
CA TYR A 73 -3.63 3.20 -1.99
C TYR A 73 -4.81 4.08 -1.60
N LEU A 74 -5.82 4.17 -2.45
CA LEU A 74 -7.02 4.97 -2.16
C LEU A 74 -7.78 4.35 -0.99
N ARG A 75 -7.94 3.04 -0.99
CA ARG A 75 -8.65 2.35 0.09
C ARG A 75 -7.92 2.48 1.42
N TRP A 76 -6.60 2.42 1.38
CA TRP A 76 -5.79 2.63 2.58
C TRP A 76 -5.94 4.05 3.12
N LEU A 77 -5.81 5.06 2.26
CA LEU A 77 -5.95 6.46 2.68
C LEU A 77 -7.36 6.74 3.22
N GLU A 78 -8.40 6.23 2.57
CA GLU A 78 -9.78 6.37 3.07
C GLU A 78 -9.92 5.78 4.47
N SER A 79 -9.36 4.60 4.70
CA SER A 79 -9.43 3.95 6.02
C SER A 79 -8.69 4.75 7.08
N GLN A 80 -7.55 5.32 6.76
CA GLN A 80 -6.78 6.12 7.69
C GLN A 80 -7.51 7.43 8.04
N ILE A 81 -8.14 8.06 7.06
CA ILE A 81 -8.95 9.26 7.30
C ILE A 81 -10.11 8.94 8.25
N ASP A 82 -10.84 7.87 7.98
CA ASP A 82 -11.97 7.46 8.83
C ASP A 82 -11.52 7.15 10.25
N TYR A 83 -10.41 6.43 10.38
CA TYR A 83 -9.88 6.07 11.68
C TYR A 83 -9.50 7.30 12.50
N HIS A 84 -8.74 8.22 11.91
CA HIS A 84 -8.25 9.41 12.60
C HIS A 84 -9.35 10.42 12.87
N ASN A 85 -10.42 10.40 12.07
CA ASN A 85 -11.62 11.20 12.34
C ASN A 85 -12.47 10.62 13.48
N GLY A 86 -12.17 9.42 13.95
CA GLY A 86 -12.99 8.74 14.95
C GLY A 86 -14.30 8.19 14.41
N GLU A 87 -14.42 8.09 13.09
CA GLU A 87 -15.62 7.58 12.43
C GLU A 87 -15.51 6.06 12.25
N PHE A 88 -15.67 5.32 13.35
CA PHE A 88 -15.34 3.90 13.36
C PHE A 88 -16.27 3.03 12.52
N ASP A 89 -17.54 3.42 12.37
CA ASP A 89 -18.42 2.69 11.46
C ASP A 89 -17.96 2.82 10.01
N LYS A 90 -17.53 4.00 9.60
CA LYS A 90 -16.97 4.21 8.27
C LYS A 90 -15.64 3.50 8.12
N PHE A 91 -14.81 3.52 9.16
CA PHE A 91 -13.54 2.80 9.16
C PHE A 91 -13.76 1.30 8.95
N ASN A 92 -14.72 0.69 9.65
CA ASN A 92 -15.01 -0.72 9.49
C ASN A 92 -15.36 -1.08 8.04
N ALA A 93 -16.09 -0.21 7.35
CA ALA A 93 -16.42 -0.41 5.94
C ALA A 93 -15.19 -0.20 5.04
N SER A 94 -14.44 0.86 5.24
CA SER A 94 -13.30 1.19 4.38
C SER A 94 -12.13 0.20 4.56
N ILE A 95 -11.90 -0.32 5.77
CA ILE A 95 -10.84 -1.29 5.99
C ILE A 95 -11.14 -2.64 5.31
N ILE A 96 -12.41 -3.02 5.22
CA ILE A 96 -12.80 -4.22 4.48
C ILE A 96 -12.46 -4.05 2.99
N MET A 97 -12.75 -2.89 2.42
CA MET A 97 -12.40 -2.60 1.04
C MET A 97 -10.89 -2.58 0.81
N TYR A 98 -10.15 -2.03 1.77
CA TYR A 98 -8.69 -2.09 1.72
C TYR A 98 -8.17 -3.53 1.76
N ASN A 99 -8.67 -4.33 2.68
CA ASN A 99 -8.24 -5.73 2.80
C ASN A 99 -8.50 -6.50 1.51
N THR A 100 -9.64 -6.28 0.87
CA THR A 100 -9.96 -6.89 -0.42
C THR A 100 -8.97 -6.48 -1.50
N ALA A 101 -8.65 -5.19 -1.58
CA ALA A 101 -7.69 -4.68 -2.57
C ALA A 101 -6.28 -5.19 -2.30
N PHE A 102 -5.86 -5.25 -1.04
CA PHE A 102 -4.56 -5.77 -0.66
C PHE A 102 -4.43 -7.26 -1.04
N ASP A 103 -5.45 -8.05 -0.73
CA ASP A 103 -5.45 -9.48 -1.04
C ASP A 103 -5.44 -9.73 -2.54
N ALA A 104 -6.13 -8.91 -3.32
CA ALA A 104 -6.12 -9.03 -4.77
C ALA A 104 -4.71 -8.86 -5.33
N TYR A 105 -3.98 -7.84 -4.85
CA TYR A 105 -2.60 -7.64 -5.28
C TYR A 105 -1.69 -8.76 -4.77
N ALA A 106 -1.83 -9.15 -3.52
CA ALA A 106 -1.01 -10.21 -2.94
C ALA A 106 -1.16 -11.50 -3.74
N ASN A 107 -2.38 -11.88 -4.09
CA ASN A 107 -2.65 -13.08 -4.87
C ASN A 107 -2.08 -12.97 -6.28
N PHE A 108 -2.20 -11.81 -6.90
CA PHE A 108 -1.60 -11.55 -8.23
C PHE A 108 -0.08 -11.71 -8.16
N TYR A 109 0.56 -11.11 -7.17
CA TYR A 109 2.02 -11.16 -7.03
C TYR A 109 2.49 -12.60 -6.82
N LYS A 110 1.79 -13.36 -5.97
CA LYS A 110 2.12 -14.76 -5.71
C LYS A 110 2.04 -15.64 -6.97
N ARG A 111 1.08 -15.38 -7.84
CA ARG A 111 0.93 -16.14 -9.08
C ARG A 111 2.06 -15.86 -10.06
N ASN A 112 2.68 -14.71 -9.98
CA ASN A 112 3.70 -14.27 -10.94
C ASN A 112 5.13 -14.34 -10.42
N HIS A 113 5.31 -14.75 -9.15
CA HIS A 113 6.62 -14.83 -8.52
C HIS A 113 6.70 -16.07 -7.66
N MET A 114 7.80 -16.78 -7.76
CA MET A 114 8.03 -17.95 -6.91
C MET A 114 8.25 -17.52 -5.47
N PRO A 115 7.69 -18.24 -4.48
CA PRO A 115 8.03 -17.99 -3.10
C PRO A 115 9.52 -18.16 -2.88
N ARG A 116 10.10 -17.36 -1.98
CA ARG A 116 11.51 -17.49 -1.65
C ARG A 116 11.73 -18.84 -0.99
N SER A 117 12.71 -19.60 -1.51
CA SER A 117 13.08 -20.88 -0.93
C SER A 117 13.72 -20.66 0.44
N ARG A 118 13.27 -21.42 1.42
CA ARG A 118 13.85 -21.45 2.75
C ARG A 118 14.67 -22.67 2.93
N GLY A 119 15.31 -23.05 2.06
CA GLY A 119 16.07 -24.26 2.24
C GLY A 119 15.36 -25.39 2.94
N ASN A 120 14.99 -25.74 3.10
CA ASN A 120 14.53 -26.64 3.40
C ASN A 120 13.43 -27.08 3.39
N ARG A 121 13.15 -26.88 2.96
CA ARG A 121 12.02 -27.08 2.97
C ARG A 121 11.68 -28.25 2.70
N PHE A 122 12.36 -28.89 2.66
CA PHE A 122 12.20 -29.76 2.67
C PHE A 122 12.14 -30.70 2.56
N ILE A 123 12.27 -30.90 2.55
CA ILE A 123 12.39 -31.60 2.60
C ILE A 123 11.95 -32.50 2.61
N PHE A 124 11.86 -32.80 2.41
CA PHE A 124 11.53 -33.33 2.46
C PHE A 124 11.41 -33.83 2.39
#